data_147fdb19692f4f0d800b1c8bff13e319
#
_entry.id   147fdb19692f4f0d800b1c8bff13e319
#
_cell.length_a   1.000
_cell.length_b   1.000
_cell.length_c   1.000
_cell.angle_alpha   90.00
_cell.angle_beta   90.00
_cell.angle_gamma   90.00
#
_symmetry.space_group_name_H-M   'P 1'
#
loop_
_entity.id
_entity.type
_entity.pdbx_description
1 polymer ?
#
loop_
_entity_poly.entity_id
_entity_poly.type
_entity_poly.pdbx_seq_one_letter_code
_entity_poly.pdbx_strand_id
1 'polypeptide(L)'
;DVKFPSTNGKLIVYEKGGYLYKLDPATKASEQIHISLGSDLVYARAERMNVGKKGRSSFSLSPDGKRMAITARGEVFDVPVGKGITRNITKTPGSNERSADWSPDGKYIAFIGDGTGETEDYLYDVAAGGEPVQVTKDNDTYIRDLQWSPDSKHILYTDRKNRIVEVDPFAKTKRTVLQCPEQELRDVEYSPDSKWLTYSRPAPNKMSVVYVYNLASAKEYPVTEKWYDSSSPTFSTDGKYLIFTSDRDFR
;
A
#
# COMPACT_ATOMS: atom_id res chain seq x y z
N ASP A 1 -13.92 4.46 -1.18
CA ASP A 1 -14.51 5.52 -0.34
C ASP A 1 -15.93 5.83 -0.77
N VAL A 2 -16.88 5.83 0.19
CA VAL A 2 -18.24 6.36 0.01
C VAL A 2 -18.27 7.77 0.54
N LYS A 3 -18.80 8.74 -0.26
CA LYS A 3 -18.84 10.17 0.06
C LYS A 3 -20.24 10.73 -0.14
N PHE A 4 -20.49 11.82 0.57
CA PHE A 4 -21.69 12.67 0.41
C PHE A 4 -23.03 11.92 0.46
N PRO A 5 -23.27 11.04 1.46
CA PRO A 5 -24.56 10.37 1.54
C PRO A 5 -25.68 11.37 1.80
N SER A 6 -26.77 11.21 1.05
CA SER A 6 -28.00 12.00 1.19
C SER A 6 -29.21 11.08 1.12
N THR A 7 -30.30 11.40 1.85
CA THR A 7 -31.48 10.55 1.90
C THR A 7 -32.77 11.36 1.87
N ASN A 8 -33.81 10.75 1.30
CA ASN A 8 -35.20 11.23 1.38
C ASN A 8 -36.05 10.40 2.37
N GLY A 9 -35.42 9.60 3.24
CA GLY A 9 -36.08 8.69 4.18
C GLY A 9 -36.43 7.31 3.61
N LYS A 10 -36.33 7.10 2.29
CA LYS A 10 -36.59 5.80 1.63
C LYS A 10 -35.35 5.27 0.93
N LEU A 11 -34.62 6.13 0.24
CA LEU A 11 -33.43 5.79 -0.51
C LEU A 11 -32.25 6.62 0.00
N ILE A 12 -31.06 6.08 -0.10
CA ILE A 12 -29.81 6.77 0.16
C ILE A 12 -29.08 6.92 -1.17
N VAL A 13 -28.69 8.15 -1.52
CA VAL A 13 -27.82 8.43 -2.67
C VAL A 13 -26.44 8.79 -2.15
N TYR A 14 -25.39 8.27 -2.79
CA TYR A 14 -24.01 8.50 -2.39
C TYR A 14 -23.06 8.45 -3.59
N GLU A 15 -21.90 9.03 -3.42
CA GLU A 15 -20.77 8.94 -4.38
C GLU A 15 -19.86 7.78 -4.00
N LYS A 16 -19.43 6.99 -5.00
CA LYS A 16 -18.39 5.96 -4.85
C LYS A 16 -17.58 5.91 -6.17
N GLY A 17 -16.25 6.10 -6.08
CA GLY A 17 -15.36 6.02 -7.23
C GLY A 17 -15.68 7.02 -8.36
N GLY A 18 -16.22 8.21 -8.04
CA GLY A 18 -16.62 9.22 -9.02
C GLY A 18 -17.97 8.97 -9.70
N TYR A 19 -18.71 7.96 -9.26
CA TYR A 19 -20.05 7.65 -9.74
C TYR A 19 -21.11 7.84 -8.63
N LEU A 20 -22.35 8.12 -9.03
CA LEU A 20 -23.46 8.20 -8.10
C LEU A 20 -24.18 6.84 -8.01
N TYR A 21 -24.55 6.49 -6.81
CA TYR A 21 -25.30 5.26 -6.50
C TYR A 21 -26.55 5.58 -5.69
N LYS A 22 -27.58 4.77 -5.86
CA LYS A 22 -28.75 4.73 -4.97
C LYS A 22 -28.77 3.40 -4.23
N LEU A 23 -29.00 3.45 -2.93
CA LEU A 23 -29.16 2.30 -2.04
C LEU A 23 -30.57 2.31 -1.48
N ASP A 24 -31.23 1.17 -1.54
CA ASP A 24 -32.45 0.90 -0.80
C ASP A 24 -32.09 0.19 0.52
N PRO A 25 -32.27 0.85 1.68
CA PRO A 25 -31.95 0.27 2.98
C PRO A 25 -32.79 -0.98 3.34
N ALA A 26 -34.00 -1.11 2.80
CA ALA A 26 -34.88 -2.23 3.08
C ALA A 26 -34.42 -3.52 2.39
N THR A 27 -34.01 -3.41 1.15
CA THR A 27 -33.55 -4.54 0.32
C THR A 27 -32.03 -4.71 0.35
N LYS A 28 -31.29 -3.68 0.83
CA LYS A 28 -29.84 -3.56 0.73
C LYS A 28 -29.30 -3.57 -0.71
N ALA A 29 -30.17 -3.35 -1.69
CA ALA A 29 -29.77 -3.27 -3.09
C ALA A 29 -29.12 -1.91 -3.37
N SER A 30 -27.98 -1.93 -4.06
CA SER A 30 -27.29 -0.74 -4.54
C SER A 30 -27.20 -0.76 -6.05
N GLU A 31 -27.53 0.38 -6.68
CA GLU A 31 -27.55 0.52 -8.13
C GLU A 31 -26.86 1.83 -8.54
N GLN A 32 -26.03 1.76 -9.57
CA GLN A 32 -25.38 2.96 -10.11
C GLN A 32 -26.40 3.82 -10.87
N ILE A 33 -26.37 5.13 -10.64
CA ILE A 33 -27.19 6.10 -11.37
C ILE A 33 -26.42 6.54 -12.62
N HIS A 34 -26.95 6.20 -13.78
CA HIS A 34 -26.38 6.66 -15.05
C HIS A 34 -26.87 8.07 -15.36
N ILE A 35 -25.93 9.01 -15.44
CA ILE A 35 -26.20 10.41 -15.79
C ILE A 35 -25.61 10.67 -17.17
N SER A 36 -26.45 11.14 -18.10
CA SER A 36 -25.99 11.62 -19.40
C SER A 36 -25.95 13.14 -19.38
N LEU A 37 -24.80 13.69 -19.72
CA LEU A 37 -24.61 15.15 -19.84
C LEU A 37 -24.38 15.52 -21.32
N GLY A 38 -25.20 16.36 -21.86
CA GLY A 38 -24.97 17.02 -23.15
C GLY A 38 -24.00 18.19 -22.96
N SER A 39 -22.70 17.92 -22.91
CA SER A 39 -21.65 18.91 -22.70
C SER A 39 -20.48 18.64 -23.63
N ASP A 40 -19.72 19.68 -23.96
CA ASP A 40 -18.47 19.57 -24.74
C ASP A 40 -17.36 18.86 -23.97
N LEU A 41 -17.61 18.46 -22.72
CA LEU A 41 -16.69 17.72 -21.83
C LEU A 41 -15.26 18.31 -21.82
N VAL A 42 -15.15 19.64 -21.83
CA VAL A 42 -13.86 20.35 -21.90
C VAL A 42 -12.89 19.86 -20.80
N TYR A 43 -13.43 19.62 -19.60
CA TYR A 43 -12.63 19.14 -18.46
C TYR A 43 -12.30 17.64 -18.51
N ALA A 44 -12.94 16.87 -19.38
CA ALA A 44 -12.67 15.44 -19.59
C ALA A 44 -11.68 15.17 -20.73
N ARG A 45 -11.22 16.23 -21.42
CA ARG A 45 -10.21 16.08 -22.47
C ARG A 45 -8.87 15.66 -21.89
N ALA A 46 -8.17 14.80 -22.63
CA ALA A 46 -6.83 14.39 -22.25
C ALA A 46 -5.88 15.60 -22.17
N GLU A 47 -5.33 15.84 -21.01
CA GLU A 47 -4.38 16.93 -20.76
C GLU A 47 -3.02 16.37 -20.35
N ARG A 48 -1.94 16.97 -20.87
CA ARG A 48 -0.58 16.66 -20.39
C ARG A 48 -0.32 17.40 -19.09
N MET A 49 -0.09 16.65 -18.02
CA MET A 49 0.20 17.20 -16.71
C MET A 49 1.63 16.87 -16.28
N ASN A 50 2.29 17.84 -15.65
CA ASN A 50 3.57 17.59 -14.98
C ASN A 50 3.31 17.02 -13.58
N VAL A 51 3.35 15.69 -13.46
CA VAL A 51 3.12 14.96 -12.19
C VAL A 51 4.28 15.10 -11.20
N GLY A 52 5.45 15.57 -11.64
CA GLY A 52 6.61 15.77 -10.74
C GLY A 52 6.39 16.82 -9.66
N LYS A 53 5.49 17.79 -9.87
CA LYS A 53 5.17 18.86 -8.92
C LYS A 53 3.88 18.64 -8.13
N LYS A 54 2.90 17.96 -8.71
CA LYS A 54 1.59 17.72 -8.07
C LYS A 54 1.03 16.36 -8.51
N GLY A 55 0.50 15.58 -7.57
CA GLY A 55 -0.24 14.34 -7.86
C GLY A 55 0.58 13.06 -7.83
N ARG A 56 1.86 13.09 -7.48
CA ARG A 56 2.65 11.89 -7.18
C ARG A 56 2.38 11.44 -5.74
N SER A 57 2.05 10.17 -5.52
CA SER A 57 1.82 9.62 -4.18
C SER A 57 2.98 8.74 -3.70
N SER A 58 3.58 7.93 -4.58
CA SER A 58 4.75 7.11 -4.25
C SER A 58 5.64 6.88 -5.47
N PHE A 59 6.85 6.43 -5.22
CA PHE A 59 7.76 5.94 -6.26
C PHE A 59 8.67 4.86 -5.70
N SER A 60 9.05 3.90 -6.57
CA SER A 60 10.03 2.86 -6.30
C SER A 60 10.95 2.71 -7.50
N LEU A 61 12.25 2.56 -7.26
CA LEU A 61 13.26 2.40 -8.30
C LEU A 61 13.44 0.91 -8.62
N SER A 62 13.54 0.57 -9.90
CA SER A 62 13.90 -0.79 -10.30
C SER A 62 15.30 -1.15 -9.78
N PRO A 63 15.59 -2.43 -9.47
CA PRO A 63 16.90 -2.84 -8.92
C PRO A 63 18.10 -2.50 -9.81
N ASP A 64 17.89 -2.43 -11.12
CA ASP A 64 18.91 -2.03 -12.09
C ASP A 64 19.04 -0.50 -12.28
N GLY A 65 18.22 0.29 -11.58
CA GLY A 65 18.23 1.75 -11.63
C GLY A 65 17.74 2.37 -12.94
N LYS A 66 17.19 1.59 -13.87
CA LYS A 66 16.83 2.10 -15.21
C LYS A 66 15.39 2.58 -15.31
N ARG A 67 14.51 2.09 -14.44
CA ARG A 67 13.07 2.40 -14.44
C ARG A 67 12.58 2.73 -13.04
N MET A 68 11.44 3.40 -12.98
CA MET A 68 10.73 3.70 -11.74
C MET A 68 9.26 3.32 -11.87
N ALA A 69 8.70 2.69 -10.86
CA ALA A 69 7.26 2.64 -10.66
C ALA A 69 6.84 3.93 -9.97
N ILE A 70 5.90 4.65 -10.55
CA ILE A 70 5.37 5.91 -10.00
C ILE A 70 3.86 5.78 -9.90
N THR A 71 3.32 6.03 -8.72
CA THR A 71 1.87 6.20 -8.58
C THR A 71 1.51 7.68 -8.66
N ALA A 72 0.59 7.99 -9.53
CA ALA A 72 0.13 9.35 -9.74
C ALA A 72 -1.34 9.38 -10.14
N ARG A 73 -2.14 10.17 -9.42
CA ARG A 73 -3.59 10.33 -9.66
C ARG A 73 -4.37 9.01 -9.67
N GLY A 74 -3.98 8.07 -8.84
CA GLY A 74 -4.63 6.78 -8.75
C GLY A 74 -4.24 5.76 -9.82
N GLU A 75 -3.20 6.04 -10.61
CA GLU A 75 -2.70 5.14 -11.65
C GLU A 75 -1.22 4.81 -11.41
N VAL A 76 -0.78 3.64 -11.83
CA VAL A 76 0.62 3.21 -11.74
C VAL A 76 1.29 3.33 -13.10
N PHE A 77 2.42 4.01 -13.12
CA PHE A 77 3.24 4.23 -14.31
C PHE A 77 4.61 3.56 -14.15
N ASP A 78 5.04 2.87 -15.19
CA ASP A 78 6.41 2.42 -15.37
C ASP A 78 7.16 3.45 -16.21
N VAL A 79 8.09 4.17 -15.58
CA VAL A 79 8.77 5.35 -16.12
C VAL A 79 10.27 5.09 -16.27
N PRO A 80 10.88 5.34 -17.43
CA PRO A 80 12.34 5.24 -17.57
C PRO A 80 13.04 6.39 -16.81
N VAL A 81 14.14 6.09 -16.11
CA VAL A 81 14.97 7.11 -15.43
C VAL A 81 15.67 8.02 -16.44
N GLY A 82 16.02 7.48 -17.59
CA GLY A 82 16.62 8.25 -18.68
C GLY A 82 15.70 8.39 -19.89
N LYS A 83 16.18 8.02 -21.07
CA LYS A 83 15.40 8.02 -22.30
C LYS A 83 14.55 6.74 -22.41
N GLY A 84 13.32 6.87 -22.89
CA GLY A 84 12.45 5.73 -23.10
C GLY A 84 10.98 6.09 -23.08
N ILE A 85 10.12 5.09 -23.12
CA ILE A 85 8.66 5.24 -23.14
C ILE A 85 8.11 5.02 -21.73
N THR A 86 7.34 5.97 -21.25
CA THR A 86 6.50 5.79 -20.05
C THR A 86 5.29 4.94 -20.41
N ARG A 87 4.98 3.97 -19.57
CA ARG A 87 3.81 3.09 -19.71
C ARG A 87 2.87 3.30 -18.53
N ASN A 88 1.59 3.52 -18.79
CA ASN A 88 0.56 3.36 -17.78
C ASN A 88 0.23 1.86 -17.71
N ILE A 89 0.41 1.24 -16.55
CA ILE A 89 0.23 -0.21 -16.38
C ILE A 89 -1.13 -0.59 -15.82
N THR A 90 -1.87 0.33 -15.22
CA THR A 90 -3.18 0.05 -14.61
C THR A 90 -4.34 0.42 -15.52
N LYS A 91 -4.41 1.65 -16.02
CA LYS A 91 -5.48 2.13 -16.91
C LYS A 91 -6.89 1.94 -16.34
N THR A 92 -7.05 2.18 -15.04
CA THR A 92 -8.26 1.90 -14.27
C THR A 92 -8.92 3.17 -13.76
N PRO A 93 -9.63 3.96 -14.59
CA PRO A 93 -10.12 5.29 -14.23
C PRO A 93 -11.11 5.33 -13.06
N GLY A 94 -11.66 4.19 -12.66
CA GLY A 94 -12.58 4.07 -11.52
C GLY A 94 -11.93 3.56 -10.22
N SER A 95 -10.64 3.33 -10.23
CA SER A 95 -9.86 2.80 -9.10
C SER A 95 -8.79 3.80 -8.68
N ASN A 96 -8.28 3.63 -7.47
CA ASN A 96 -7.18 4.45 -6.96
C ASN A 96 -6.03 3.54 -6.52
N GLU A 97 -5.03 3.44 -7.39
CA GLU A 97 -3.82 2.68 -7.13
C GLU A 97 -2.78 3.51 -6.39
N ARG A 98 -2.04 2.86 -5.49
CA ARG A 98 -1.03 3.51 -4.65
C ARG A 98 0.03 2.53 -4.16
N SER A 99 1.08 3.06 -3.54
CA SER A 99 2.17 2.29 -2.91
C SER A 99 2.79 1.26 -3.86
N ALA A 100 3.05 1.65 -5.12
CA ALA A 100 3.70 0.76 -6.06
C ALA A 100 5.17 0.53 -5.68
N ASP A 101 5.57 -0.74 -5.65
CA ASP A 101 6.92 -1.17 -5.29
C ASP A 101 7.46 -2.26 -6.23
N TRP A 102 8.73 -2.10 -6.64
CA TRP A 102 9.45 -3.07 -7.45
C TRP A 102 9.91 -4.26 -6.61
N SER A 103 9.73 -5.47 -7.13
CA SER A 103 10.37 -6.63 -6.53
C SER A 103 11.90 -6.50 -6.62
N PRO A 104 12.66 -6.94 -5.59
CA PRO A 104 14.12 -6.89 -5.59
C PRO A 104 14.78 -7.64 -6.75
N ASP A 105 14.12 -8.65 -7.34
CA ASP A 105 14.60 -9.36 -8.53
C ASP A 105 14.26 -8.64 -9.85
N GLY A 106 13.52 -7.53 -9.80
CA GLY A 106 13.17 -6.71 -10.96
C GLY A 106 12.14 -7.29 -11.91
N LYS A 107 11.43 -8.36 -11.52
CA LYS A 107 10.46 -9.02 -12.40
C LYS A 107 9.04 -8.48 -12.26
N TYR A 108 8.70 -7.97 -11.10
CA TYR A 108 7.33 -7.61 -10.76
C TYR A 108 7.23 -6.21 -10.17
N ILE A 109 6.07 -5.60 -10.32
CA ILE A 109 5.65 -4.42 -9.58
C ILE A 109 4.40 -4.81 -8.79
N ALA A 110 4.44 -4.67 -7.47
CA ALA A 110 3.28 -4.82 -6.61
C ALA A 110 2.69 -3.46 -6.28
N PHE A 111 1.39 -3.37 -6.12
CA PHE A 111 0.71 -2.13 -5.72
C PHE A 111 -0.63 -2.43 -5.06
N ILE A 112 -1.18 -1.45 -4.39
CA ILE A 112 -2.48 -1.51 -3.74
C ILE A 112 -3.51 -0.83 -4.66
N GLY A 113 -4.65 -1.46 -4.89
CA GLY A 113 -5.77 -0.88 -5.65
C GLY A 113 -7.11 -1.11 -4.94
N ASP A 114 -8.10 -0.26 -5.21
CA ASP A 114 -9.44 -0.32 -4.59
C ASP A 114 -10.59 -0.61 -5.59
N GLY A 115 -10.25 -1.07 -6.78
CA GLY A 115 -11.20 -1.33 -7.86
C GLY A 115 -12.31 -2.34 -7.52
N THR A 116 -12.11 -3.20 -6.52
CA THR A 116 -13.11 -4.16 -6.02
C THR A 116 -14.03 -3.59 -4.94
N GLY A 117 -13.76 -2.35 -4.49
CA GLY A 117 -14.49 -1.68 -3.42
C GLY A 117 -13.78 -1.70 -2.08
N GLU A 118 -12.85 -2.61 -1.87
CA GLU A 118 -11.91 -2.65 -0.76
C GLU A 118 -10.47 -2.61 -1.31
N THR A 119 -9.50 -2.31 -0.43
CA THR A 119 -8.09 -2.27 -0.84
C THR A 119 -7.52 -3.67 -0.94
N GLU A 120 -6.96 -4.00 -2.11
CA GLU A 120 -6.36 -5.29 -2.40
C GLU A 120 -4.98 -5.13 -3.01
N ASP A 121 -4.15 -6.17 -2.92
CA ASP A 121 -2.83 -6.20 -3.54
C ASP A 121 -2.93 -6.72 -4.98
N TYR A 122 -2.20 -6.07 -5.86
CA TYR A 122 -2.09 -6.40 -7.29
C TYR A 122 -0.64 -6.62 -7.66
N LEU A 123 -0.43 -7.48 -8.66
CA LEU A 123 0.88 -7.82 -9.20
C LEU A 123 0.91 -7.57 -10.71
N TYR A 124 1.92 -6.87 -11.17
CA TYR A 124 2.21 -6.66 -12.59
C TYR A 124 3.50 -7.37 -12.97
N ASP A 125 3.45 -8.25 -13.98
CA ASP A 125 4.63 -8.88 -14.56
C ASP A 125 5.26 -7.96 -15.60
N VAL A 126 6.47 -7.52 -15.35
CA VAL A 126 7.17 -6.52 -16.19
C VAL A 126 7.58 -7.10 -17.54
N ALA A 127 7.96 -8.38 -17.59
CA ALA A 127 8.39 -9.04 -18.80
C ALA A 127 7.22 -9.49 -19.68
N ALA A 128 6.20 -10.09 -19.08
CA ALA A 128 4.99 -10.52 -19.78
C ALA A 128 4.15 -9.33 -20.25
N GLY A 129 4.15 -8.25 -19.47
CA GLY A 129 3.24 -7.14 -19.70
C GLY A 129 1.79 -7.53 -19.46
N GLY A 130 0.85 -6.86 -20.15
CA GLY A 130 -0.58 -7.13 -20.03
C GLY A 130 -1.23 -6.36 -18.89
N GLU A 131 -2.28 -6.94 -18.29
CA GLU A 131 -3.00 -6.33 -17.18
C GLU A 131 -2.50 -6.87 -15.84
N PRO A 132 -2.50 -6.05 -14.77
CA PRO A 132 -2.18 -6.51 -13.43
C PRO A 132 -3.13 -7.59 -12.93
N VAL A 133 -2.60 -8.51 -12.15
CA VAL A 133 -3.35 -9.61 -11.57
C VAL A 133 -3.63 -9.31 -10.10
N GLN A 134 -4.89 -9.45 -9.68
CA GLN A 134 -5.27 -9.36 -8.27
C GLN A 134 -4.68 -10.54 -7.49
N VAL A 135 -3.99 -10.22 -6.39
CA VAL A 135 -3.30 -11.19 -5.51
C VAL A 135 -4.15 -11.53 -4.30
N THR A 136 -4.62 -10.51 -3.58
CA THR A 136 -5.47 -10.70 -2.40
C THR A 136 -6.95 -10.52 -2.73
N LYS A 137 -7.81 -11.09 -1.89
CA LYS A 137 -9.27 -10.95 -1.95
C LYS A 137 -9.83 -10.84 -0.55
N ASP A 138 -11.01 -10.21 -0.46
CA ASP A 138 -11.78 -10.12 0.76
C ASP A 138 -11.01 -9.48 1.92
N ASN A 139 -10.21 -8.46 1.62
CA ASN A 139 -9.63 -7.64 2.67
C ASN A 139 -10.75 -6.88 3.39
N ASP A 140 -10.67 -6.88 4.70
CA ASP A 140 -11.71 -6.37 5.59
C ASP A 140 -11.38 -5.00 6.19
N THR A 141 -10.34 -4.35 5.64
CA THR A 141 -9.88 -3.04 6.05
C THR A 141 -8.87 -2.45 5.07
N TYR A 142 -8.63 -1.15 5.22
CA TYR A 142 -7.71 -0.39 4.40
C TYR A 142 -6.25 -0.78 4.64
N ILE A 143 -5.55 -1.19 3.59
CA ILE A 143 -4.10 -1.41 3.57
C ILE A 143 -3.41 -0.04 3.58
N ARG A 144 -2.36 0.15 4.37
CA ARG A 144 -1.61 1.42 4.46
C ARG A 144 -0.46 1.47 3.48
N ASP A 145 0.50 0.60 3.68
CA ASP A 145 1.73 0.51 2.90
C ASP A 145 2.04 -0.93 2.52
N LEU A 146 2.81 -1.07 1.45
CA LEU A 146 3.20 -2.34 0.87
C LEU A 146 4.71 -2.32 0.62
N GLN A 147 5.39 -3.43 0.87
CA GLN A 147 6.79 -3.65 0.54
C GLN A 147 7.07 -5.11 0.19
N TRP A 148 8.09 -5.34 -0.65
CA TRP A 148 8.58 -6.67 -0.94
C TRP A 148 9.51 -7.19 0.13
N SER A 149 9.51 -8.53 0.32
CA SER A 149 10.61 -9.19 1.01
C SER A 149 11.88 -9.14 0.15
N PRO A 150 13.08 -9.01 0.75
CA PRO A 150 14.34 -8.95 0.01
C PRO A 150 14.60 -10.16 -0.91
N ASP A 151 14.02 -11.33 -0.62
CA ASP A 151 14.11 -12.52 -1.44
C ASP A 151 13.08 -12.59 -2.59
N SER A 152 12.27 -11.54 -2.75
CA SER A 152 11.23 -11.41 -3.79
C SER A 152 10.13 -12.48 -3.75
N LYS A 153 9.92 -13.14 -2.60
CA LYS A 153 8.91 -14.19 -2.48
C LYS A 153 7.62 -13.74 -1.85
N HIS A 154 7.66 -12.72 -1.02
CA HIS A 154 6.51 -12.27 -0.25
C HIS A 154 6.33 -10.76 -0.37
N ILE A 155 5.11 -10.34 -0.18
CA ILE A 155 4.70 -8.95 -0.01
C ILE A 155 4.28 -8.79 1.44
N LEU A 156 4.71 -7.72 2.08
CA LEU A 156 4.30 -7.34 3.42
C LEU A 156 3.46 -6.07 3.34
N TYR A 157 2.35 -6.04 4.05
CA TYR A 157 1.59 -4.81 4.22
C TYR A 157 1.17 -4.58 5.68
N THR A 158 0.91 -3.33 6.01
CA THR A 158 0.25 -2.93 7.25
C THR A 158 -1.15 -2.41 6.95
N ASP A 159 -2.06 -2.57 7.90
CA ASP A 159 -3.46 -2.16 7.73
C ASP A 159 -4.01 -1.30 8.89
N ARG A 160 -5.26 -0.84 8.76
CA ARG A 160 -5.91 -0.03 9.80
C ARG A 160 -6.35 -0.81 11.04
N LYS A 161 -6.32 -2.13 11.01
CA LYS A 161 -6.53 -2.99 12.19
C LYS A 161 -5.22 -3.24 12.94
N ASN A 162 -4.16 -2.51 12.58
CA ASN A 162 -2.82 -2.64 13.15
C ASN A 162 -2.28 -4.06 13.03
N ARG A 163 -2.47 -4.67 11.86
CA ARG A 163 -1.89 -5.96 11.50
C ARG A 163 -0.70 -5.75 10.58
N ILE A 164 0.30 -6.60 10.73
CA ILE A 164 1.31 -6.90 9.72
C ILE A 164 0.85 -8.18 9.04
N VAL A 165 0.63 -8.11 7.75
CA VAL A 165 0.18 -9.24 6.93
C VAL A 165 1.22 -9.54 5.88
N GLU A 166 1.59 -10.81 5.77
CA GLU A 166 2.47 -11.33 4.73
C GLU A 166 1.65 -12.08 3.70
N VAL A 167 1.93 -11.82 2.44
CA VAL A 167 1.23 -12.38 1.28
C VAL A 167 2.25 -13.11 0.40
N ASP A 168 1.95 -14.33 0.02
CA ASP A 168 2.60 -15.00 -1.09
C ASP A 168 1.86 -14.63 -2.38
N PRO A 169 2.42 -13.75 -3.24
CA PRO A 169 1.73 -13.27 -4.42
C PRO A 169 1.55 -14.35 -5.50
N PHE A 170 2.34 -15.42 -5.45
CA PHE A 170 2.32 -16.50 -6.44
C PHE A 170 1.33 -17.58 -6.04
N ALA A 171 1.31 -17.98 -4.76
CA ALA A 171 0.32 -18.89 -4.21
C ALA A 171 -1.02 -18.21 -3.92
N LYS A 172 -1.08 -16.88 -3.93
CA LYS A 172 -2.24 -16.04 -3.58
C LYS A 172 -2.79 -16.36 -2.19
N THR A 173 -1.88 -16.56 -1.23
CA THR A 173 -2.20 -16.82 0.17
C THR A 173 -1.72 -15.68 1.05
N LYS A 174 -2.45 -15.42 2.14
CA LYS A 174 -2.07 -14.39 3.12
C LYS A 174 -2.10 -14.94 4.53
N ARG A 175 -1.20 -14.44 5.39
CA ARG A 175 -1.19 -14.73 6.83
C ARG A 175 -0.98 -13.46 7.65
N THR A 176 -1.67 -13.34 8.75
CA THR A 176 -1.37 -12.30 9.74
C THR A 176 -0.12 -12.73 10.51
N VAL A 177 0.94 -11.94 10.40
CA VAL A 177 2.22 -12.15 11.11
C VAL A 177 2.11 -11.66 12.55
N LEU A 178 1.57 -10.45 12.71
CA LEU A 178 1.41 -9.78 14.00
C LEU A 178 0.17 -8.92 13.98
N GLN A 179 -0.50 -8.82 15.13
CA GLN A 179 -1.60 -7.90 15.35
C GLN A 179 -1.46 -7.21 16.70
N CYS A 180 -1.58 -5.86 16.69
CA CYS A 180 -1.56 -5.03 17.89
C CYS A 180 -2.79 -4.12 17.90
N PRO A 181 -3.98 -4.58 18.34
CA PRO A 181 -5.25 -3.85 18.17
C PRO A 181 -5.24 -2.45 18.76
N GLU A 182 -4.53 -2.26 19.87
CA GLU A 182 -4.51 -1.00 20.64
C GLU A 182 -3.38 -0.05 20.22
N GLN A 183 -2.45 -0.49 19.37
CA GLN A 183 -1.23 0.25 19.07
C GLN A 183 -0.88 0.18 17.59
N GLU A 184 -0.59 1.34 17.02
CA GLU A 184 -0.14 1.42 15.64
C GLU A 184 1.28 0.87 15.48
N LEU A 185 1.43 -0.03 14.52
CA LEU A 185 2.73 -0.55 14.08
C LEU A 185 3.29 0.40 13.02
N ARG A 186 4.51 0.88 13.22
CA ARG A 186 5.18 1.85 12.34
C ARG A 186 6.55 1.34 11.93
N ASP A 187 7.08 1.90 10.85
CA ASP A 187 8.45 1.66 10.38
C ASP A 187 8.75 0.17 10.22
N VAL A 188 7.80 -0.58 9.65
CA VAL A 188 7.94 -2.03 9.48
C VAL A 188 8.90 -2.30 8.34
N GLU A 189 9.95 -3.11 8.57
CA GLU A 189 10.95 -3.43 7.58
C GLU A 189 11.45 -4.88 7.72
N TYR A 190 11.76 -5.53 6.60
CA TYR A 190 12.42 -6.84 6.61
C TYR A 190 13.92 -6.73 6.91
N SER A 191 14.47 -7.77 7.56
CA SER A 191 15.91 -8.00 7.53
C SER A 191 16.37 -8.42 6.13
N PRO A 192 17.64 -8.17 5.75
CA PRO A 192 18.16 -8.53 4.43
C PRO A 192 18.05 -10.01 4.07
N ASP A 193 18.01 -10.91 5.07
CA ASP A 193 17.84 -12.35 4.90
C ASP A 193 16.38 -12.80 4.87
N SER A 194 15.42 -11.85 4.91
CA SER A 194 13.97 -12.09 4.91
C SER A 194 13.44 -12.94 6.07
N LYS A 195 14.21 -13.06 7.20
CA LYS A 195 13.80 -13.91 8.33
C LYS A 195 13.28 -13.16 9.52
N TRP A 196 13.56 -11.87 9.59
CA TRP A 196 13.14 -11.00 10.67
C TRP A 196 12.39 -9.79 10.15
N LEU A 197 11.55 -9.25 11.01
CA LEU A 197 10.99 -7.92 10.84
C LEU A 197 11.48 -7.03 11.95
N THR A 198 11.64 -5.73 11.66
CA THR A 198 11.76 -4.70 12.68
C THR A 198 10.60 -3.73 12.54
N TYR A 199 10.21 -3.11 13.62
CA TYR A 199 9.15 -2.11 13.67
C TYR A 199 9.21 -1.31 14.97
N SER A 200 8.51 -0.18 14.99
CA SER A 200 8.29 0.60 16.20
C SER A 200 6.81 0.59 16.59
N ARG A 201 6.54 0.60 17.90
CA ARG A 201 5.20 0.81 18.45
C ARG A 201 5.24 1.47 19.82
N PRO A 202 4.19 2.22 20.21
CA PRO A 202 4.10 2.81 21.52
C PRO A 202 4.04 1.73 22.62
N ALA A 203 4.73 1.97 23.73
CA ALA A 203 4.55 1.23 24.98
C ALA A 203 3.38 1.82 25.79
N PRO A 204 2.92 1.20 26.92
CA PRO A 204 1.82 1.74 27.73
C PRO A 204 2.06 3.16 28.24
N ASN A 205 3.31 3.58 28.43
CA ASN A 205 3.70 4.94 28.80
C ASN A 205 3.75 5.92 27.61
N LYS A 206 3.30 5.49 26.42
CA LYS A 206 3.29 6.21 25.14
C LYS A 206 4.66 6.44 24.50
N MET A 207 5.77 6.02 25.13
CA MET A 207 7.08 6.05 24.50
C MET A 207 7.17 5.01 23.40
N SER A 208 7.72 5.39 22.25
CA SER A 208 7.94 4.47 21.13
C SER A 208 9.12 3.53 21.42
N VAL A 209 8.93 2.27 21.17
CA VAL A 209 9.92 1.19 21.41
C VAL A 209 10.16 0.45 20.09
N VAL A 210 11.40 0.18 19.80
CA VAL A 210 11.82 -0.66 18.67
C VAL A 210 11.78 -2.12 19.05
N TYR A 211 11.21 -2.92 18.15
CA TYR A 211 11.11 -4.37 18.28
C TYR A 211 11.74 -5.07 17.07
N VAL A 212 12.18 -6.31 17.29
CA VAL A 212 12.46 -7.26 16.22
C VAL A 212 11.57 -8.49 16.39
N TYR A 213 11.10 -9.04 15.29
CA TYR A 213 10.21 -10.20 15.26
C TYR A 213 10.80 -11.28 14.37
N ASN A 214 10.93 -12.49 14.89
CA ASN A 214 11.39 -13.63 14.12
C ASN A 214 10.22 -14.33 13.44
N LEU A 215 10.24 -14.38 12.11
CA LEU A 215 9.14 -14.92 11.30
C LEU A 215 8.94 -16.42 11.45
N ALA A 216 10.02 -17.18 11.72
CA ALA A 216 9.96 -18.63 11.86
C ALA A 216 9.45 -19.07 13.24
N SER A 217 9.92 -18.41 14.31
CA SER A 217 9.53 -18.75 15.67
C SER A 217 8.30 -18.01 16.18
N ALA A 218 7.82 -17.00 15.41
CA ALA A 218 6.73 -16.10 15.79
C ALA A 218 6.96 -15.42 17.15
N LYS A 219 8.22 -15.03 17.43
CA LYS A 219 8.59 -14.37 18.67
C LYS A 219 9.05 -12.95 18.45
N GLU A 220 8.57 -12.07 19.33
CA GLU A 220 8.91 -10.66 19.39
C GLU A 220 9.95 -10.40 20.48
N TYR A 221 10.89 -9.50 20.23
CA TYR A 221 11.91 -9.07 21.17
C TYR A 221 12.01 -7.55 21.18
N PRO A 222 11.88 -6.87 22.33
CA PRO A 222 12.17 -5.44 22.44
C PRO A 222 13.67 -5.21 22.31
N VAL A 223 14.05 -4.23 21.49
CA VAL A 223 15.45 -3.83 21.29
C VAL A 223 15.81 -2.64 22.16
N THR A 224 14.87 -1.69 22.30
CA THR A 224 15.08 -0.48 23.09
C THR A 224 14.29 -0.50 24.39
N GLU A 225 14.76 0.27 25.36
CA GLU A 225 14.07 0.48 26.62
C GLU A 225 12.88 1.42 26.46
N LYS A 226 11.94 1.42 27.41
CA LYS A 226 10.71 2.21 27.39
C LYS A 226 10.86 3.64 27.94
N TRP A 227 12.09 4.08 28.18
CA TRP A 227 12.38 5.37 28.82
C TRP A 227 12.55 6.53 27.85
N TYR A 228 12.84 6.23 26.60
CA TYR A 228 13.10 7.19 25.54
C TYR A 228 12.32 6.80 24.29
N ASP A 229 11.85 7.79 23.54
CA ASP A 229 11.30 7.53 22.22
C ASP A 229 12.36 6.98 21.28
N SER A 230 12.08 5.83 20.69
CA SER A 230 12.95 5.18 19.72
C SER A 230 12.11 4.73 18.53
N SER A 231 12.56 5.09 17.32
CA SER A 231 11.79 4.88 16.07
C SER A 231 12.70 4.67 14.86
N SER A 232 12.07 4.47 13.71
CA SER A 232 12.75 4.33 12.42
C SER A 232 13.86 3.29 12.41
N PRO A 233 13.60 2.05 12.92
CA PRO A 233 14.59 1.00 12.88
C PRO A 233 14.81 0.53 11.44
N THR A 234 16.06 0.31 11.07
CA THR A 234 16.48 -0.29 9.79
C THR A 234 17.64 -1.24 10.00
N PHE A 235 17.70 -2.32 9.23
CA PHE A 235 18.84 -3.22 9.24
C PHE A 235 19.97 -2.70 8.37
N SER A 236 21.22 -2.92 8.80
CA SER A 236 22.36 -2.77 7.88
C SER A 236 22.24 -3.77 6.72
N THR A 237 22.78 -3.43 5.56
CA THR A 237 22.71 -4.28 4.35
C THR A 237 23.35 -5.66 4.54
N ASP A 238 24.31 -5.80 5.45
CA ASP A 238 24.94 -7.08 5.83
C ASP A 238 24.20 -7.82 6.95
N GLY A 239 23.08 -7.26 7.45
CA GLY A 239 22.24 -7.84 8.49
C GLY A 239 22.86 -7.92 9.88
N LYS A 240 24.04 -7.31 10.11
CA LYS A 240 24.75 -7.42 11.39
C LYS A 240 24.32 -6.39 12.43
N TYR A 241 23.79 -5.27 11.99
CA TYR A 241 23.42 -4.16 12.85
C TYR A 241 21.97 -3.77 12.62
N LEU A 242 21.31 -3.32 13.69
CA LEU A 242 20.05 -2.61 13.65
C LEU A 242 20.32 -1.15 14.01
N ILE A 243 19.94 -0.23 13.15
CA ILE A 243 20.12 1.21 13.29
C ILE A 243 18.75 1.80 13.59
N PHE A 244 18.65 2.69 14.54
CA PHE A 244 17.40 3.37 14.90
C PHE A 244 17.69 4.78 15.42
N THR A 245 16.69 5.64 15.44
CA THR A 245 16.75 6.95 16.08
C THR A 245 16.24 6.84 17.52
N SER A 246 16.85 7.62 18.43
CA SER A 246 16.40 7.68 19.82
C SER A 246 16.62 9.08 20.38
N ASP A 247 15.67 9.55 21.19
CA ASP A 247 15.74 10.85 21.88
C ASP A 247 16.60 10.80 23.17
N ARG A 248 17.42 9.73 23.31
CA ARG A 248 18.34 9.59 24.43
C ARG A 248 19.40 10.68 24.39
N ASP A 249 19.43 11.51 25.42
CA ASP A 249 20.47 12.51 25.64
C ASP A 249 21.68 11.84 26.30
N PHE A 250 22.81 11.84 25.61
CA PHE A 250 24.09 11.40 26.16
C PHE A 250 24.80 12.61 26.76
N ARG A 251 24.70 12.76 28.08
CA ARG A 251 25.51 13.70 28.85
C ARG A 251 26.82 13.09 29.30
#